data_e88db6e5a4ff1ac33d00d7acf5cb56c8
#
_entry.id   e88db6e5a4ff1ac33d00d7acf5cb56c8
#
_cell.length_a   1.000
_cell.length_b   1.000
_cell.length_c   1.000
_cell.angle_alpha   90.00
_cell.angle_beta   90.00
_cell.angle_gamma   90.00
#
_symmetry.space_group_name_H-M   'P 1'
#
loop_
_entity.id
_entity.type
_entity.pdbx_description
1 polymer ?
#
loop_
_entity_poly.entity_id
_entity_poly.type
_entity_poly.pdbx_seq_one_letter_code
_entity_poly.pdbx_strand_id
1 'polypeptide(L)'
;MPTSQLNKTRELLDGASINFPTLTATGYAVVSTQPGQNVEQKRLMAIRAARMSAMRELAEQIHGLKVDSNTTVIDLMVQNDTFRGIVSGVIRGARTVRINPTGSDTYETVLEIDQDMVAYLFRSAQSM
;
A
#
# COMPACT_ATOMS: atom_id res chain seq x y z
N MET A 1 22.67 -15.86 -18.36
CA MET A 1 21.49 -15.42 -19.09
C MET A 1 21.91 -14.50 -20.23
N PRO A 2 21.39 -14.72 -21.43
CA PRO A 2 21.71 -13.83 -22.56
C PRO A 2 21.24 -12.40 -22.29
N THR A 3 22.06 -11.44 -22.71
CA THR A 3 21.77 -10.01 -22.54
C THR A 3 20.44 -9.63 -23.20
N SER A 4 20.10 -10.24 -24.32
CA SER A 4 18.84 -9.98 -25.03
C SER A 4 17.61 -10.33 -24.18
N GLN A 5 17.68 -11.39 -23.37
CA GLN A 5 16.58 -11.74 -22.48
C GLN A 5 16.46 -10.76 -21.30
N LEU A 6 17.59 -10.30 -20.77
CA LEU A 6 17.57 -9.28 -19.72
C LEU A 6 16.97 -7.97 -20.21
N ASN A 7 17.36 -7.53 -21.42
CA ASN A 7 16.82 -6.33 -22.02
C ASN A 7 15.31 -6.47 -22.28
N LYS A 8 14.90 -7.64 -22.78
CA LYS A 8 13.49 -7.90 -23.05
C LYS A 8 12.67 -7.89 -21.75
N THR A 9 13.21 -8.48 -20.68
CA THR A 9 12.55 -8.46 -19.38
C THR A 9 12.41 -7.04 -18.86
N ARG A 10 13.47 -6.23 -19.01
CA ARG A 10 13.46 -4.83 -18.60
C ARG A 10 12.44 -4.02 -19.41
N GLU A 11 12.39 -4.23 -20.72
CA GLU A 11 11.41 -3.58 -21.58
C GLU A 11 9.99 -3.96 -21.19
N LEU A 12 9.75 -5.22 -20.87
CA LEU A 12 8.44 -5.68 -20.41
C LEU A 12 8.07 -5.03 -19.09
N LEU A 13 9.01 -4.92 -18.15
CA LEU A 13 8.75 -4.25 -16.87
C LEU A 13 8.43 -2.78 -17.07
N ASP A 14 9.22 -2.09 -17.88
CA ASP A 14 9.02 -0.65 -18.12
C ASP A 14 7.74 -0.39 -18.92
N GLY A 15 7.49 -1.18 -19.97
CA GLY A 15 6.29 -1.05 -20.78
C GLY A 15 5.04 -1.60 -20.10
N ALA A 16 5.22 -2.46 -19.11
CA ALA A 16 4.12 -3.13 -18.41
C ALA A 16 3.66 -2.39 -17.18
N SER A 17 4.13 -1.15 -16.91
CA SER A 17 3.66 -0.38 -15.77
C SER A 17 2.13 -0.22 -15.80
N ILE A 18 1.54 -0.18 -16.99
CA ILE A 18 0.09 -0.13 -17.17
C ILE A 18 -0.61 -1.41 -16.74
N ASN A 19 0.14 -2.53 -16.64
CA ASN A 19 -0.40 -3.83 -16.23
C ASN A 19 -0.25 -4.10 -14.74
N PHE A 20 0.46 -3.23 -14.02
CA PHE A 20 0.52 -3.36 -12.56
C PHE A 20 -0.83 -2.95 -11.98
N PRO A 21 -1.28 -3.65 -10.95
CA PRO A 21 -2.57 -3.32 -10.35
C PRO A 21 -2.50 -2.03 -9.56
N THR A 22 -3.64 -1.34 -9.50
CA THR A 22 -3.88 -0.35 -8.46
C THR A 22 -4.30 -1.12 -7.22
N LEU A 23 -3.66 -0.84 -6.10
CA LEU A 23 -3.99 -1.50 -4.83
C LEU A 23 -4.93 -0.62 -4.05
N THR A 24 -6.00 -1.21 -3.54
CA THR A 24 -7.01 -0.51 -2.77
C THR A 24 -7.27 -1.25 -1.47
N ALA A 25 -7.45 -0.51 -0.40
CA ALA A 25 -7.81 -1.08 0.89
C ALA A 25 -8.81 -0.20 1.58
N THR A 26 -9.70 -0.82 2.34
CA THR A 26 -10.74 -0.14 3.10
C THR A 26 -10.55 -0.44 4.57
N GLY A 27 -10.57 0.60 5.39
CA GLY A 27 -10.55 0.46 6.84
C GLY A 27 -11.81 1.02 7.44
N TYR A 28 -12.21 0.49 8.58
CA TYR A 28 -13.39 0.92 9.33
C TYR A 28 -13.02 1.18 10.77
N ALA A 29 -13.74 2.11 11.39
CA ALA A 29 -13.61 2.34 12.83
C ALA A 29 -14.94 2.81 13.41
N VAL A 30 -15.23 2.34 14.61
CA VAL A 30 -16.46 2.67 15.32
C VAL A 30 -16.21 3.93 16.16
N VAL A 31 -17.04 4.95 16.00
CA VAL A 31 -16.87 6.24 16.67
C VAL A 31 -17.00 6.10 18.18
N SER A 32 -18.04 5.43 18.65
CA SER A 32 -18.35 5.35 20.08
C SER A 32 -17.26 4.68 20.91
N THR A 33 -16.46 3.82 20.30
CA THR A 33 -15.37 3.11 20.99
C THR A 33 -14.05 3.86 21.01
N GLN A 34 -13.97 5.01 20.34
CA GLN A 34 -12.74 5.76 20.26
C GLN A 34 -12.53 6.61 21.53
N PRO A 35 -11.26 6.88 21.90
CA PRO A 35 -10.98 7.81 22.98
C PRO A 35 -11.35 9.24 22.57
N GLY A 36 -11.79 10.03 23.54
CA GLY A 36 -12.14 11.42 23.30
C GLY A 36 -13.13 11.90 24.35
N GLN A 37 -13.17 13.22 24.56
CA GLN A 37 -14.02 13.84 25.57
C GLN A 37 -15.40 14.18 25.00
N ASN A 38 -15.52 14.26 23.68
CA ASN A 38 -16.78 14.61 23.02
C ASN A 38 -16.90 13.87 21.68
N VAL A 39 -18.06 14.01 21.05
CA VAL A 39 -18.37 13.31 19.80
C VAL A 39 -17.41 13.72 18.67
N GLU A 40 -17.07 15.00 18.59
CA GLU A 40 -16.19 15.51 17.54
C GLU A 40 -14.80 14.91 17.63
N GLN A 41 -14.25 14.81 18.85
CA GLN A 41 -12.94 14.18 19.06
C GLN A 41 -12.99 12.70 18.71
N LYS A 42 -14.05 12.00 19.11
CA LYS A 42 -14.21 10.58 18.80
C LYS A 42 -14.32 10.35 17.30
N ARG A 43 -15.01 11.24 16.58
CA ARG A 43 -15.07 11.15 15.10
C ARG A 43 -13.71 11.31 14.45
N LEU A 44 -12.91 12.29 14.90
CA LEU A 44 -11.56 12.47 14.38
C LEU A 44 -10.70 11.24 14.65
N MET A 45 -10.80 10.67 15.85
CA MET A 45 -10.06 9.46 16.19
C MET A 45 -10.52 8.26 15.36
N ALA A 46 -11.81 8.16 15.07
CA ALA A 46 -12.34 7.10 14.21
C ALA A 46 -11.81 7.23 12.79
N ILE A 47 -11.75 8.44 12.26
CA ILE A 47 -11.18 8.67 10.92
C ILE A 47 -9.71 8.22 10.87
N ARG A 48 -8.93 8.59 11.90
CA ARG A 48 -7.53 8.16 11.99
C ARG A 48 -7.39 6.65 12.11
N ALA A 49 -8.22 6.04 12.95
CA ALA A 49 -8.20 4.59 13.17
C ALA A 49 -8.58 3.84 11.88
N ALA A 50 -9.59 4.33 11.17
CA ALA A 50 -10.00 3.74 9.88
C ALA A 50 -8.87 3.84 8.85
N ARG A 51 -8.17 4.99 8.80
CA ARG A 51 -7.03 5.16 7.89
C ARG A 51 -5.90 4.18 8.23
N MET A 52 -5.58 4.05 9.52
CA MET A 52 -4.53 3.12 9.93
C MET A 52 -4.88 1.67 9.62
N SER A 53 -6.15 1.31 9.77
CA SER A 53 -6.64 -0.01 9.40
C SER A 53 -6.48 -0.26 7.90
N ALA A 54 -6.83 0.72 7.06
CA ALA A 54 -6.65 0.62 5.61
C ALA A 54 -5.16 0.53 5.23
N MET A 55 -4.30 1.32 5.88
CA MET A 55 -2.85 1.27 5.64
C MET A 55 -2.26 -0.08 5.99
N ARG A 56 -2.73 -0.70 7.07
CA ARG A 56 -2.28 -2.02 7.48
C ARG A 56 -2.65 -3.07 6.43
N GLU A 57 -3.86 -2.98 5.91
CA GLU A 57 -4.30 -3.89 4.85
C GLU A 57 -3.50 -3.68 3.56
N LEU A 58 -3.22 -2.43 3.17
CA LEU A 58 -2.35 -2.15 2.02
C LEU A 58 -0.96 -2.76 2.24
N ALA A 59 -0.42 -2.62 3.45
CA ALA A 59 0.87 -3.19 3.77
C ALA A 59 0.87 -4.72 3.58
N GLU A 60 -0.18 -5.39 4.04
CA GLU A 60 -0.30 -6.84 3.86
C GLU A 60 -0.36 -7.22 2.38
N GLN A 61 -1.11 -6.47 1.58
CA GLN A 61 -1.19 -6.72 0.14
C GLN A 61 0.18 -6.56 -0.53
N ILE A 62 0.91 -5.49 -0.18
CA ILE A 62 2.23 -5.23 -0.76
C ILE A 62 3.24 -6.29 -0.32
N HIS A 63 3.26 -6.64 0.96
CA HIS A 63 4.22 -7.60 1.50
C HIS A 63 4.15 -8.96 0.80
N GLY A 64 2.97 -9.35 0.36
CA GLY A 64 2.75 -10.62 -0.32
C GLY A 64 3.05 -10.61 -1.81
N LEU A 65 3.30 -9.45 -2.42
CA LEU A 65 3.61 -9.39 -3.84
C LEU A 65 4.96 -10.04 -4.12
N LYS A 66 5.05 -10.77 -5.22
CA LYS A 66 6.31 -11.40 -5.62
C LYS A 66 7.12 -10.46 -6.50
N VAL A 67 8.38 -10.25 -6.12
CA VAL A 67 9.32 -9.46 -6.92
C VAL A 67 10.06 -10.33 -7.92
N ASP A 68 10.12 -11.64 -7.66
CA ASP A 68 10.55 -12.66 -8.62
C ASP A 68 9.90 -13.99 -8.24
N SER A 69 10.30 -15.08 -8.89
CA SER A 69 9.67 -16.39 -8.68
C SER A 69 9.85 -16.96 -7.28
N ASN A 70 10.84 -16.48 -6.53
CA ASN A 70 11.22 -17.05 -5.23
C ASN A 70 11.17 -16.05 -4.09
N THR A 71 10.98 -14.76 -4.36
CA THR A 71 11.13 -13.71 -3.36
C THR A 71 9.90 -12.81 -3.35
N THR A 72 9.33 -12.60 -2.17
CA THR A 72 8.26 -11.62 -1.98
C THR A 72 8.84 -10.27 -1.58
N VAL A 73 7.99 -9.25 -1.59
CA VAL A 73 8.38 -7.92 -1.12
C VAL A 73 8.87 -7.98 0.34
N ILE A 74 8.14 -8.71 1.21
CA ILE A 74 8.54 -8.79 2.62
C ILE A 74 9.90 -9.49 2.78
N ASP A 75 10.18 -10.51 1.98
CA ASP A 75 11.48 -11.19 2.02
C ASP A 75 12.61 -10.22 1.69
N LEU A 76 12.43 -9.40 0.67
CA LEU A 76 13.45 -8.43 0.28
C LEU A 76 13.58 -7.30 1.32
N MET A 77 12.48 -6.88 1.93
CA MET A 77 12.50 -5.88 3.00
C MET A 77 13.35 -6.33 4.19
N VAL A 78 13.26 -7.60 4.54
CA VAL A 78 14.03 -8.17 5.65
C VAL A 78 15.53 -8.13 5.35
N GLN A 79 15.89 -8.29 4.09
CA GLN A 79 17.28 -8.36 3.65
C GLN A 79 17.88 -7.00 3.30
N ASN A 80 17.06 -6.00 3.02
CA ASN A 80 17.53 -4.73 2.46
C ASN A 80 16.81 -3.54 3.09
N ASP A 81 17.54 -2.77 3.90
CA ASP A 81 17.00 -1.62 4.61
C ASP A 81 16.55 -0.50 3.67
N THR A 82 17.28 -0.29 2.59
CA THR A 82 16.92 0.74 1.61
C THR A 82 15.58 0.42 0.97
N PHE A 83 15.39 -0.82 0.55
CA PHE A 83 14.12 -1.25 -0.04
C PHE A 83 12.98 -1.15 0.98
N ARG A 84 13.24 -1.54 2.23
CA ARG A 84 12.23 -1.40 3.29
C ARG A 84 11.78 0.04 3.46
N GLY A 85 12.71 0.99 3.39
CA GLY A 85 12.39 2.41 3.45
C GLY A 85 11.53 2.86 2.28
N ILE A 86 11.81 2.37 1.07
CA ILE A 86 11.03 2.67 -0.12
C ILE A 86 9.60 2.16 0.03
N VAL A 87 9.43 0.91 0.46
CA VAL A 87 8.11 0.31 0.68
C VAL A 87 7.31 1.11 1.71
N SER A 88 7.94 1.45 2.84
CA SER A 88 7.30 2.26 3.88
C SER A 88 6.84 3.61 3.34
N GLY A 89 7.67 4.25 2.51
CA GLY A 89 7.33 5.54 1.91
C GLY A 89 6.13 5.45 0.98
N VAL A 90 6.08 4.40 0.16
CA VAL A 90 4.96 4.17 -0.76
C VAL A 90 3.66 3.96 0.00
N ILE A 91 3.69 3.15 1.06
CA ILE A 91 2.50 2.90 1.88
C ILE A 91 2.01 4.19 2.55
N ARG A 92 2.93 4.96 3.15
CA ARG A 92 2.57 6.23 3.80
C ARG A 92 2.04 7.26 2.82
N GLY A 93 2.46 7.19 1.56
CA GLY A 93 2.01 8.07 0.51
C GLY A 93 0.72 7.64 -0.17
N ALA A 94 0.05 6.60 0.32
CA ALA A 94 -1.21 6.13 -0.24
C ALA A 94 -2.24 7.25 -0.28
N ARG A 95 -2.95 7.35 -1.40
CA ARG A 95 -3.93 8.40 -1.62
C ARG A 95 -5.24 8.04 -0.91
N THR A 96 -5.85 9.02 -0.26
CA THR A 96 -7.19 8.86 0.30
C THR A 96 -8.21 9.03 -0.82
N VAL A 97 -8.91 7.96 -1.16
CA VAL A 97 -9.95 7.99 -2.18
C VAL A 97 -11.22 8.61 -1.62
N ARG A 98 -11.61 8.18 -0.42
CA ARG A 98 -12.76 8.76 0.26
C ARG A 98 -12.73 8.44 1.76
N ILE A 99 -13.43 9.26 2.50
CA ILE A 99 -13.71 9.08 3.92
C ILE A 99 -15.21 9.28 4.06
N ASN A 100 -15.94 8.24 4.49
CA ASN A 100 -17.39 8.29 4.58
C ASN A 100 -17.90 7.74 5.91
N PRO A 101 -18.92 8.37 6.49
CA PRO A 101 -19.68 7.67 7.52
C PRO A 101 -20.45 6.53 6.87
N THR A 102 -20.43 5.36 7.52
CA THR A 102 -21.22 4.19 7.12
C THR A 102 -22.08 3.79 8.31
N GLY A 103 -23.38 3.91 8.16
CA GLY A 103 -24.27 3.74 9.29
C GLY A 103 -24.18 4.91 10.28
N SER A 104 -24.64 4.71 11.51
CA SER A 104 -24.76 5.78 12.50
C SER A 104 -23.50 6.01 13.33
N ASP A 105 -22.57 5.05 13.37
CA ASP A 105 -21.48 5.06 14.34
C ASP A 105 -20.14 4.57 13.76
N THR A 106 -20.02 4.47 12.44
CA THR A 106 -18.82 3.92 11.80
C THR A 106 -18.33 4.83 10.71
N TYR A 107 -16.99 5.00 10.62
CA TYR A 107 -16.35 5.64 9.48
C TYR A 107 -15.61 4.62 8.63
N GLU A 108 -15.68 4.84 7.32
CA GLU A 108 -14.95 4.09 6.32
C GLU A 108 -13.88 4.99 5.71
N THR A 109 -12.67 4.48 5.57
CA THR A 109 -11.60 5.15 4.81
C THR A 109 -11.13 4.21 3.73
N VAL A 110 -11.07 4.70 2.49
CA VAL A 110 -10.54 3.94 1.35
C VAL A 110 -9.25 4.60 0.91
N LEU A 111 -8.17 3.80 0.87
CA LEU A 111 -6.86 4.23 0.42
C LEU A 111 -6.49 3.51 -0.87
N GLU A 112 -5.64 4.16 -1.66
CA GLU A 112 -5.19 3.65 -2.95
C GLU A 112 -3.71 3.88 -3.14
N ILE A 113 -3.03 2.87 -3.69
CA ILE A 113 -1.69 3.02 -4.25
C ILE A 113 -1.84 2.75 -5.73
N ASP A 114 -1.56 3.74 -6.57
CA ASP A 114 -1.78 3.62 -8.00
C ASP A 114 -0.75 2.70 -8.66
N GLN A 115 -1.05 2.32 -9.89
CA GLN A 115 -0.21 1.39 -10.64
C GLN A 115 1.20 1.92 -10.87
N ASP A 116 1.39 3.22 -10.98
CA ASP A 116 2.72 3.82 -11.18
C ASP A 116 3.58 3.64 -9.92
N MET A 117 2.99 3.77 -8.74
CA MET A 117 3.71 3.54 -7.48
C MET A 117 4.01 2.07 -7.27
N VAL A 118 3.10 1.17 -7.68
CA VAL A 118 3.36 -0.27 -7.64
C VAL A 118 4.52 -0.61 -8.59
N ALA A 119 4.49 -0.06 -9.81
CA ALA A 119 5.58 -0.23 -10.78
C ALA A 119 6.91 0.28 -10.23
N TYR A 120 6.89 1.42 -9.55
CA TYR A 120 8.07 1.98 -8.89
C TYR A 120 8.66 1.01 -7.87
N LEU A 121 7.81 0.37 -7.04
CA LEU A 121 8.28 -0.65 -6.10
C LEU A 121 8.98 -1.80 -6.80
N PHE A 122 8.41 -2.30 -7.89
CA PHE A 122 9.00 -3.41 -8.62
C PHE A 122 10.32 -3.01 -9.27
N ARG A 123 10.40 -1.81 -9.85
CA ARG A 123 11.66 -1.31 -10.42
C ARG A 123 12.73 -1.16 -9.34
N SER A 124 12.34 -0.66 -8.16
CA SER A 124 13.25 -0.52 -7.03
C SER A 124 13.78 -1.89 -6.59
N ALA A 125 12.91 -2.89 -6.53
CA ALA A 125 13.30 -4.25 -6.16
C ALA A 125 14.30 -4.83 -7.15
N GLN A 126 14.17 -4.53 -8.44
CA GLN A 126 15.09 -5.04 -9.47
C GLN A 126 16.48 -4.44 -9.35
N SER A 127 16.61 -3.27 -8.77
CA SER A 127 17.90 -2.59 -8.61
C SER A 127 18.63 -2.95 -7.31
N MET A 128 18.04 -3.76 -6.46
CA MET A 128 18.62 -4.17 -5.17
C MET A 128 19.55 -5.38 -5.27
#